data_4f4a5a7bb59a5b1c2cfaac8753735d9d
#
_entry.id   4f4a5a7bb59a5b1c2cfaac8753735d9d
#
_cell.length_a   1.000
_cell.length_b   1.000
_cell.length_c   1.000
_cell.angle_alpha   90.00
_cell.angle_beta   90.00
_cell.angle_gamma   90.00
#
_symmetry.space_group_name_H-M   'P 1'
#
loop_
_entity.id
_entity.type
_entity.pdbx_description
1 polymer ?
#
loop_
_entity_poly.entity_id
_entity_poly.type
_entity_poly.pdbx_seq_one_letter_code
_entity_poly.pdbx_strand_id
1 'polypeptide(L)'
;RMAEEIIGYLNKKLFDPSKPAFFGCEDFLRRDESTRTDEFFTIIDECIYCDANAAAIVTYLDAARILHRADLRTQALGVLEFIWDRCRSADEGMYHCFDEGPRAPGLLIDQARMGMALVQAFHATGKAVFLERAKELAKIIVLRLANSKGGYFDRGQSELAFFGAP
;
A
#
# COMPACT_ATOMS: atom_id res chain seq x y z
N ARG A 1 -9.40 17.02 -15.85
CA ARG A 1 -8.09 17.46 -16.34
C ARG A 1 -6.99 17.20 -15.31
N MET A 2 -6.95 17.90 -14.15
CA MET A 2 -5.90 17.69 -13.12
C MET A 2 -5.79 16.23 -12.65
N ALA A 3 -6.90 15.53 -12.36
CA ALA A 3 -6.88 14.13 -11.96
C ALA A 3 -6.26 13.23 -13.03
N GLU A 4 -6.52 13.47 -14.31
CA GLU A 4 -5.95 12.71 -15.41
C GLU A 4 -4.44 12.94 -15.57
N GLU A 5 -3.99 14.18 -15.32
CA GLU A 5 -2.57 14.53 -15.32
C GLU A 5 -1.82 13.81 -14.18
N ILE A 6 -2.42 13.75 -12.97
CA ILE A 6 -1.86 13.01 -11.83
C ILE A 6 -1.81 11.51 -12.11
N ILE A 7 -2.91 10.92 -12.61
CA ILE A 7 -2.95 9.50 -12.98
C ILE A 7 -1.89 9.19 -14.04
N GLY A 8 -1.77 10.06 -15.06
CA GLY A 8 -0.75 9.92 -16.10
C GLY A 8 0.68 9.94 -15.55
N TYR A 9 0.96 10.84 -14.60
CA TYR A 9 2.24 10.90 -13.91
C TYR A 9 2.52 9.61 -13.12
N LEU A 10 1.60 9.18 -12.26
CA LEU A 10 1.75 7.99 -11.45
C LEU A 10 1.99 6.74 -12.31
N ASN A 11 1.20 6.58 -13.38
CA ASN A 11 1.35 5.45 -14.28
C ASN A 11 2.66 5.46 -15.06
N LYS A 12 3.17 6.64 -15.41
CA LYS A 12 4.41 6.77 -16.18
C LYS A 12 5.66 6.62 -15.32
N LYS A 13 5.61 7.10 -14.08
CA LYS A 13 6.79 7.25 -13.23
C LYS A 13 6.90 6.17 -12.15
N LEU A 14 5.79 5.78 -11.56
CA LEU A 14 5.79 4.94 -10.37
C LEU A 14 5.17 3.54 -10.59
N PHE A 15 4.40 3.32 -11.64
CA PHE A 15 3.78 2.02 -11.88
C PHE A 15 4.73 1.07 -12.62
N ASP A 16 4.95 -0.13 -12.05
CA ASP A 16 5.69 -1.21 -12.70
C ASP A 16 4.70 -2.25 -13.26
N PRO A 17 4.56 -2.36 -14.59
CA PRO A 17 3.66 -3.34 -15.17
C PRO A 17 4.15 -4.80 -15.04
N SER A 18 5.44 -5.02 -14.76
CA SER A 18 6.00 -6.36 -14.54
C SER A 18 5.72 -6.89 -13.14
N LYS A 19 5.65 -5.98 -12.17
CA LYS A 19 5.17 -6.21 -10.82
C LYS A 19 3.99 -5.26 -10.62
N PRO A 20 2.74 -5.60 -11.00
CA PRO A 20 1.65 -4.64 -11.10
C PRO A 20 1.36 -3.94 -9.77
N ALA A 21 2.21 -2.96 -9.45
CA ALA A 21 2.22 -2.19 -8.23
C ALA A 21 2.87 -0.82 -8.47
N PHE A 22 2.70 0.08 -7.50
CA PHE A 22 3.36 1.38 -7.50
C PHE A 22 4.58 1.35 -6.59
N PHE A 23 5.67 1.90 -7.08
CA PHE A 23 6.87 2.20 -6.30
C PHE A 23 6.60 3.26 -5.22
N GLY A 24 7.51 3.36 -4.25
CA GLY A 24 7.37 4.23 -3.10
C GLY A 24 7.26 5.70 -3.45
N CYS A 25 8.29 6.25 -4.04
CA CYS A 25 8.31 7.66 -4.43
C CYS A 25 9.39 7.94 -5.48
N GLU A 26 9.32 9.15 -6.07
CA GLU A 26 10.39 9.76 -6.84
C GLU A 26 11.07 10.81 -5.96
N ASP A 27 12.32 10.53 -5.54
CA ASP A 27 13.11 11.44 -4.74
C ASP A 27 13.99 12.33 -5.62
N PHE A 28 14.04 13.62 -5.30
CA PHE A 28 14.92 14.59 -5.91
C PHE A 28 16.18 14.76 -5.06
N LEU A 29 17.26 14.11 -5.46
CA LEU A 29 18.56 14.31 -4.81
C LEU A 29 19.26 15.54 -5.42
N ARG A 30 19.54 16.51 -4.56
CA ARG A 30 20.42 17.61 -4.93
C ARG A 30 21.88 17.08 -4.91
N ARG A 31 22.57 17.18 -6.03
CA ARG A 31 24.01 16.88 -6.06
C ARG A 31 24.73 17.86 -5.12
N ASP A 32 25.70 17.35 -4.38
CA ASP A 32 26.49 18.04 -3.36
C ASP A 32 26.83 19.50 -3.74
N GLU A 33 26.73 20.42 -2.75
CA GLU A 33 26.97 21.87 -2.90
C GLU A 33 28.34 22.23 -3.45
N SER A 34 29.27 21.28 -3.52
CA SER A 34 30.64 21.46 -4.06
C SER A 34 30.72 21.54 -5.59
N THR A 35 29.72 21.04 -6.30
CA THR A 35 29.64 21.12 -7.77
C THR A 35 28.50 22.04 -8.18
N ARG A 36 28.86 23.21 -8.69
CA ARG A 36 28.00 24.32 -9.15
C ARG A 36 27.11 24.00 -10.37
N THR A 37 26.60 22.76 -10.49
CA THR A 37 25.67 22.38 -11.53
C THR A 37 24.32 22.10 -10.92
N ASP A 38 23.28 22.83 -11.33
CA ASP A 38 21.87 22.66 -10.98
C ASP A 38 21.29 21.35 -11.58
N GLU A 39 22.06 20.26 -11.60
CA GLU A 39 21.57 18.96 -12.05
C GLU A 39 20.86 18.25 -10.89
N PHE A 40 19.56 18.17 -10.99
CA PHE A 40 18.74 17.33 -10.13
C PHE A 40 18.72 15.91 -10.68
N PHE A 41 19.11 14.95 -9.86
CA PHE A 41 18.89 13.53 -10.16
C PHE A 41 17.62 13.08 -9.46
N THR A 42 16.75 12.42 -10.20
CA THR A 42 15.62 11.72 -9.62
C THR A 42 15.99 10.26 -9.42
N ILE A 43 15.78 9.77 -8.19
CA ILE A 43 15.89 8.34 -7.86
C ILE A 43 14.49 7.87 -7.52
N ILE A 44 14.10 6.74 -8.09
CA ILE A 44 12.86 6.09 -7.74
C ILE A 44 13.17 5.10 -6.61
N ASP A 45 12.45 5.23 -5.50
CA ASP A 45 12.41 4.20 -4.47
C ASP A 45 11.53 3.04 -5.00
N GLU A 46 12.18 1.99 -5.48
CA GLU A 46 11.52 0.83 -6.07
C GLU A 46 10.88 -0.11 -5.03
N CYS A 47 10.93 0.23 -3.74
CA CYS A 47 10.22 -0.51 -2.73
C CYS A 47 8.70 -0.36 -2.92
N ILE A 48 7.98 -1.47 -2.87
CA ILE A 48 6.52 -1.53 -2.97
C ILE A 48 5.96 -1.51 -1.56
N TYR A 49 5.42 -0.37 -1.13
CA TYR A 49 4.80 -0.21 0.18
C TYR A 49 3.32 -0.59 0.15
N CYS A 50 2.92 -1.44 1.09
CA CYS A 50 1.56 -1.96 1.17
C CYS A 50 0.53 -0.85 1.39
N ASP A 51 0.78 0.03 2.34
CA ASP A 51 -0.12 1.12 2.71
C ASP A 51 -0.28 2.16 1.60
N ALA A 52 0.81 2.51 0.90
CA ALA A 52 0.79 3.43 -0.24
C ALA A 52 0.02 2.83 -1.43
N ASN A 53 0.27 1.56 -1.74
CA ASN A 53 -0.48 0.85 -2.79
C ASN A 53 -1.95 0.68 -2.43
N ALA A 54 -2.29 0.40 -1.17
CA ALA A 54 -3.67 0.35 -0.72
C ALA A 54 -4.39 1.71 -0.91
N ALA A 55 -3.72 2.82 -0.62
CA ALA A 55 -4.25 4.16 -0.87
C ALA A 55 -4.43 4.43 -2.38
N ALA A 56 -3.46 4.01 -3.21
CA ALA A 56 -3.57 4.10 -4.66
C ALA A 56 -4.76 3.29 -5.20
N ILE A 57 -4.96 2.05 -4.72
CA ILE A 57 -6.11 1.21 -5.10
C ILE A 57 -7.43 1.93 -4.84
N VAL A 58 -7.64 2.47 -3.64
CA VAL A 58 -8.85 3.23 -3.29
C VAL A 58 -9.06 4.40 -4.24
N THR A 59 -8.00 5.20 -4.45
CA THR A 59 -8.03 6.39 -5.31
C THR A 59 -8.36 6.01 -6.77
N TYR A 60 -7.76 4.94 -7.29
CA TYR A 60 -8.01 4.48 -8.67
C TYR A 60 -9.40 3.90 -8.85
N LEU A 61 -9.95 3.19 -7.85
CA LEU A 61 -11.33 2.72 -7.89
C LEU A 61 -12.33 3.89 -7.89
N ASP A 62 -12.09 4.92 -7.08
CA ASP A 62 -12.90 6.14 -7.08
C ASP A 62 -12.76 6.92 -8.39
N ALA A 63 -11.55 7.07 -8.91
CA ALA A 63 -11.30 7.70 -10.19
C ALA A 63 -11.99 6.94 -11.33
N ALA A 64 -11.94 5.60 -11.32
CA ALA A 64 -12.63 4.76 -12.30
C ALA A 64 -14.14 5.01 -12.33
N ARG A 65 -14.74 5.16 -11.15
CA ARG A 65 -16.17 5.44 -11.00
C ARG A 65 -16.52 6.86 -11.46
N ILE A 66 -15.74 7.87 -11.02
CA ILE A 66 -16.02 9.29 -11.27
C ILE A 66 -15.73 9.68 -12.74
N LEU A 67 -14.64 9.15 -13.30
CA LEU A 67 -14.20 9.46 -14.68
C LEU A 67 -14.76 8.48 -15.71
N HIS A 68 -15.56 7.50 -15.30
CA HIS A 68 -16.08 6.42 -16.15
C HIS A 68 -14.97 5.65 -16.90
N ARG A 69 -13.83 5.39 -16.22
CA ARG A 69 -12.62 4.75 -16.75
C ARG A 69 -12.51 3.31 -16.25
N ALA A 70 -12.92 2.34 -17.06
CA ALA A 70 -12.86 0.91 -16.71
C ALA A 70 -11.42 0.37 -16.61
N ASP A 71 -10.48 0.95 -17.34
CA ASP A 71 -9.06 0.62 -17.29
C ASP A 71 -8.45 0.88 -15.92
N LEU A 72 -8.79 2.00 -15.26
CA LEU A 72 -8.33 2.31 -13.90
C LEU A 72 -8.85 1.29 -12.88
N ARG A 73 -10.11 0.82 -13.04
CA ARG A 73 -10.64 -0.24 -12.19
C ARG A 73 -9.85 -1.54 -12.37
N THR A 74 -9.57 -1.91 -13.61
CA THR A 74 -8.78 -3.12 -13.91
C THR A 74 -7.39 -3.03 -13.33
N GLN A 75 -6.73 -1.88 -13.48
CA GLN A 75 -5.41 -1.65 -12.90
C GLN A 75 -5.44 -1.73 -11.36
N ALA A 76 -6.37 -1.05 -10.70
CA ALA A 76 -6.51 -1.08 -9.25
C ALA A 76 -6.72 -2.50 -8.70
N LEU A 77 -7.56 -3.31 -9.35
CA LEU A 77 -7.79 -4.69 -8.97
C LEU A 77 -6.54 -5.56 -9.21
N GLY A 78 -5.78 -5.30 -10.27
CA GLY A 78 -4.50 -5.97 -10.53
C GLY A 78 -3.47 -5.68 -9.43
N VAL A 79 -3.35 -4.41 -9.02
CA VAL A 79 -2.51 -4.01 -7.88
C VAL A 79 -2.96 -4.71 -6.60
N LEU A 80 -4.27 -4.72 -6.31
CA LEU A 80 -4.82 -5.34 -5.12
C LEU A 80 -4.47 -6.83 -5.02
N GLU A 81 -4.66 -7.58 -6.12
CA GLU A 81 -4.33 -9.02 -6.12
C GLU A 81 -2.82 -9.25 -5.97
N PHE A 82 -1.98 -8.45 -6.65
CA PHE A 82 -0.53 -8.56 -6.52
C PHE A 82 -0.07 -8.31 -5.06
N ILE A 83 -0.53 -7.24 -4.44
CA ILE A 83 -0.17 -6.92 -3.04
C ILE A 83 -0.69 -8.00 -2.09
N TRP A 84 -1.92 -8.48 -2.30
CA TRP A 84 -2.47 -9.57 -1.49
C TRP A 84 -1.64 -10.84 -1.56
N ASP A 85 -1.20 -11.22 -2.76
CA ASP A 85 -0.45 -12.45 -2.98
C ASP A 85 1.02 -12.36 -2.52
N ARG A 86 1.64 -11.16 -2.61
CA ARG A 86 3.06 -10.97 -2.35
C ARG A 86 3.38 -10.40 -0.97
N CYS A 87 2.50 -9.58 -0.42
CA CYS A 87 2.72 -8.88 0.84
C CYS A 87 1.84 -9.41 1.98
N ARG A 88 1.38 -10.66 1.93
CA ARG A 88 0.53 -11.24 2.98
C ARG A 88 1.22 -12.41 3.68
N SER A 89 1.15 -12.41 5.02
CA SER A 89 1.38 -13.56 5.89
C SER A 89 0.04 -14.11 6.39
N ALA A 90 -0.07 -15.42 6.52
CA ALA A 90 -1.27 -16.06 7.06
C ALA A 90 -1.52 -15.67 8.53
N ASP A 91 -0.45 -15.48 9.30
CA ASP A 91 -0.53 -15.27 10.75
C ASP A 91 -0.45 -13.80 11.15
N GLU A 92 0.31 -12.98 10.44
CA GLU A 92 0.62 -11.60 10.82
C GLU A 92 -0.09 -10.54 9.97
N GLY A 93 -0.82 -10.99 8.93
CA GLY A 93 -1.51 -10.09 8.00
C GLY A 93 -0.59 -9.53 6.95
N MET A 94 -0.71 -8.23 6.65
CA MET A 94 0.07 -7.60 5.59
C MET A 94 1.48 -7.25 6.07
N TYR A 95 2.47 -7.47 5.20
CA TYR A 95 3.80 -6.89 5.31
C TYR A 95 3.79 -5.44 4.86
N HIS A 96 4.65 -4.61 5.45
CA HIS A 96 4.73 -3.19 5.12
C HIS A 96 5.32 -2.95 3.73
N CYS A 97 6.37 -3.67 3.38
CA CYS A 97 7.03 -3.48 2.10
C CYS A 97 7.45 -4.79 1.44
N PHE A 98 7.56 -4.74 0.13
CA PHE A 98 8.06 -5.78 -0.74
C PHE A 98 9.13 -5.20 -1.66
N ASP A 99 10.31 -5.77 -1.59
CA ASP A 99 11.45 -5.45 -2.43
C ASP A 99 11.99 -6.75 -3.05
N GLU A 100 13.09 -7.32 -2.56
CA GLU A 100 13.52 -8.68 -2.90
C GLU A 100 12.64 -9.76 -2.24
N GLY A 101 11.88 -9.37 -1.20
CA GLY A 101 10.94 -10.17 -0.45
C GLY A 101 10.11 -9.33 0.53
N PRO A 102 9.06 -9.92 1.13
CA PRO A 102 8.21 -9.20 2.08
C PRO A 102 8.95 -8.90 3.38
N ARG A 103 8.79 -7.69 3.94
CA ARG A 103 9.43 -7.20 5.17
C ARG A 103 8.45 -6.46 6.07
N ALA A 104 8.78 -6.40 7.36
CA ALA A 104 8.06 -5.69 8.40
C ALA A 104 6.56 -6.06 8.47
N PRO A 105 6.21 -7.25 8.95
CA PRO A 105 4.82 -7.69 9.05
C PRO A 105 4.07 -6.96 10.17
N GLY A 106 2.75 -6.96 10.09
CA GLY A 106 1.86 -6.71 11.21
C GLY A 106 1.70 -5.26 11.65
N LEU A 107 2.09 -4.27 10.84
CA LEU A 107 1.80 -2.87 11.15
C LEU A 107 0.30 -2.57 11.02
N LEU A 108 -0.26 -1.82 11.96
CA LEU A 108 -1.66 -1.41 11.95
C LEU A 108 -2.06 -0.69 10.67
N ILE A 109 -1.20 0.23 10.20
CA ILE A 109 -1.47 1.05 9.01
C ILE A 109 -1.72 0.20 7.77
N ASP A 110 -0.92 -0.86 7.57
CA ASP A 110 -1.02 -1.75 6.41
C ASP A 110 -2.31 -2.57 6.46
N GLN A 111 -2.64 -3.13 7.64
CA GLN A 111 -3.87 -3.89 7.83
C GLN A 111 -5.09 -3.01 7.58
N ALA A 112 -5.10 -1.81 8.15
CA ALA A 112 -6.23 -0.89 8.07
C ALA A 112 -6.44 -0.38 6.64
N ARG A 113 -5.39 0.11 5.97
CA ARG A 113 -5.48 0.63 4.60
C ARG A 113 -5.82 -0.46 3.59
N MET A 114 -5.20 -1.64 3.70
CA MET A 114 -5.54 -2.76 2.82
C MET A 114 -6.97 -3.26 3.08
N GLY A 115 -7.42 -3.30 4.34
CA GLY A 115 -8.80 -3.59 4.67
C GLY A 115 -9.78 -2.63 4.00
N MET A 116 -9.48 -1.32 4.00
CA MET A 116 -10.28 -0.32 3.28
C MET A 116 -10.27 -0.54 1.77
N ALA A 117 -9.12 -0.83 1.18
CA ALA A 117 -9.00 -1.11 -0.25
C ALA A 117 -9.83 -2.34 -0.66
N LEU A 118 -9.83 -3.39 0.15
CA LEU A 118 -10.64 -4.59 -0.04
C LEU A 118 -12.14 -4.30 0.02
N VAL A 119 -12.59 -3.48 0.98
CA VAL A 119 -13.99 -3.05 1.07
C VAL A 119 -14.40 -2.24 -0.17
N GLN A 120 -13.55 -1.33 -0.64
CA GLN A 120 -13.79 -0.57 -1.87
C GLN A 120 -13.82 -1.47 -3.11
N ALA A 121 -12.95 -2.47 -3.19
CA ALA A 121 -12.98 -3.46 -4.27
C ALA A 121 -14.26 -4.31 -4.24
N PHE A 122 -14.77 -4.66 -3.04
CA PHE A 122 -16.08 -5.29 -2.91
C PHE A 122 -17.20 -4.39 -3.45
N HIS A 123 -17.22 -3.11 -3.07
CA HIS A 123 -18.23 -2.16 -3.58
C HIS A 123 -18.15 -2.00 -5.10
N ALA A 124 -16.94 -1.99 -5.66
CA ALA A 124 -16.73 -1.82 -7.11
C ALA A 124 -17.07 -3.07 -7.95
N THR A 125 -17.08 -4.28 -7.34
CA THR A 125 -17.18 -5.55 -8.08
C THR A 125 -18.30 -6.48 -7.63
N GLY A 126 -18.79 -6.35 -6.40
CA GLY A 126 -19.72 -7.28 -5.77
C GLY A 126 -19.08 -8.64 -5.37
N LYS A 127 -17.77 -8.83 -5.56
CA LYS A 127 -17.10 -10.10 -5.28
C LYS A 127 -16.89 -10.31 -3.79
N ALA A 128 -17.56 -11.30 -3.20
CA ALA A 128 -17.51 -11.61 -1.77
C ALA A 128 -16.11 -11.89 -1.23
N VAL A 129 -15.19 -12.41 -2.06
CA VAL A 129 -13.81 -12.70 -1.67
C VAL A 129 -13.10 -11.48 -1.07
N PHE A 130 -13.35 -10.28 -1.60
CA PHE A 130 -12.73 -9.06 -1.06
C PHE A 130 -13.27 -8.72 0.35
N LEU A 131 -14.55 -8.94 0.58
CA LEU A 131 -15.15 -8.73 1.90
C LEU A 131 -14.61 -9.74 2.93
N GLU A 132 -14.43 -11.00 2.54
CA GLU A 132 -13.86 -12.03 3.44
C GLU A 132 -12.39 -11.71 3.78
N ARG A 133 -11.59 -11.28 2.80
CA ARG A 133 -10.22 -10.83 3.03
C ARG A 133 -10.17 -9.61 3.97
N ALA A 134 -11.09 -8.65 3.82
CA ALA A 134 -11.19 -7.50 4.72
C ALA A 134 -11.53 -7.90 6.16
N LYS A 135 -12.46 -8.85 6.35
CA LYS A 135 -12.80 -9.42 7.66
C LYS A 135 -11.59 -10.13 8.30
N GLU A 136 -10.80 -10.82 7.51
CA GLU A 136 -9.57 -11.48 7.97
C GLU A 136 -8.59 -10.46 8.56
N LEU A 137 -8.30 -9.35 7.84
CA LEU A 137 -7.43 -8.29 8.35
C LEU A 137 -8.02 -7.60 9.59
N ALA A 138 -9.32 -7.33 9.61
CA ALA A 138 -10.01 -6.78 10.79
C ALA A 138 -9.86 -7.70 12.02
N LYS A 139 -9.94 -9.01 11.82
CA LYS A 139 -9.73 -10.00 12.90
C LYS A 139 -8.28 -9.95 13.41
N ILE A 140 -7.30 -9.82 12.53
CA ILE A 140 -5.89 -9.69 12.92
C ILE A 140 -5.69 -8.41 13.75
N ILE A 141 -6.24 -7.27 13.32
CA ILE A 141 -6.17 -6.00 14.07
C ILE A 141 -6.73 -6.19 15.49
N VAL A 142 -7.94 -6.76 15.61
CA VAL A 142 -8.59 -6.93 16.91
C VAL A 142 -7.82 -7.91 17.80
N LEU A 143 -7.32 -9.01 17.25
CA LEU A 143 -6.67 -10.04 18.07
C LEU A 143 -5.23 -9.70 18.47
N ARG A 144 -4.51 -8.94 17.63
CA ARG A 144 -3.06 -8.73 17.82
C ARG A 144 -2.67 -7.31 18.20
N LEU A 145 -3.49 -6.33 17.81
CA LEU A 145 -3.14 -4.92 17.95
C LEU A 145 -4.05 -4.17 18.93
N ALA A 146 -5.16 -4.77 19.39
CA ALA A 146 -6.04 -4.10 20.34
C ALA A 146 -5.33 -3.86 21.69
N ASN A 147 -5.51 -2.64 22.22
CA ASN A 147 -5.02 -2.27 23.54
C ASN A 147 -6.17 -2.42 24.57
N SER A 148 -5.91 -3.13 25.66
CA SER A 148 -6.88 -3.32 26.75
C SER A 148 -7.36 -2.01 27.40
N LYS A 149 -6.59 -0.94 27.27
CA LYS A 149 -6.91 0.42 27.74
C LYS A 149 -7.67 1.26 26.70
N GLY A 150 -8.01 0.68 25.55
CA GLY A 150 -8.64 1.33 24.40
C GLY A 150 -7.66 1.67 23.30
N GLY A 151 -8.16 1.72 22.05
CA GLY A 151 -7.37 1.94 20.85
C GLY A 151 -6.57 0.72 20.40
N TYR A 152 -5.56 0.96 19.56
CA TYR A 152 -4.74 -0.08 18.95
C TYR A 152 -3.27 0.32 19.00
N PHE A 153 -2.40 -0.68 19.10
CA PHE A 153 -0.96 -0.49 18.94
C PHE A 153 -0.58 -0.42 17.47
N ASP A 154 0.45 0.36 17.14
CA ASP A 154 0.97 0.44 15.77
C ASP A 154 1.62 -0.87 15.32
N ARG A 155 2.14 -1.67 16.27
CA ARG A 155 2.75 -2.98 16.07
C ARG A 155 2.32 -3.97 17.14
N GLY A 156 2.38 -5.26 16.82
CA GLY A 156 2.17 -6.31 17.82
C GLY A 156 3.20 -6.27 18.96
N GLN A 157 2.74 -6.52 20.18
CA GLN A 157 3.58 -6.42 21.39
C GLN A 157 4.78 -7.38 21.41
N SER A 158 4.74 -8.48 20.65
CA SER A 158 5.87 -9.44 20.55
C SER A 158 7.14 -8.84 19.94
N GLU A 159 7.03 -7.81 19.11
CA GLU A 159 8.18 -7.11 18.53
C GLU A 159 8.76 -6.03 19.44
N LEU A 160 7.96 -5.43 20.33
CA LEU A 160 8.43 -4.43 21.28
C LEU A 160 9.41 -5.03 22.30
N ALA A 161 9.32 -6.32 22.61
CA ALA A 161 10.26 -7.03 23.49
C ALA A 161 11.69 -7.08 22.91
N PHE A 162 11.87 -6.91 21.61
CA PHE A 162 13.19 -6.93 20.95
C PHE A 162 13.96 -5.60 21.10
N PHE A 163 13.27 -4.49 21.38
CA PHE A 163 13.86 -3.16 21.54
C PHE A 163 14.01 -2.72 23.00
N GLY A 164 13.93 -3.67 23.95
CA GLY A 164 14.19 -3.38 25.37
C GLY A 164 13.28 -2.28 25.90
N ALA A 165 12.01 -2.60 26.17
CA ALA A 165 11.19 -1.73 27.00
C ALA A 165 11.81 -1.63 28.39
N PRO A 166 11.87 -0.43 29.02
CA PRO A 166 12.44 -0.21 30.33
C PRO A 166 11.67 -0.94 31.41
#